data_a114df8469b232790a0150785d115e99
#
_entry.id   a114df8469b232790a0150785d115e99
#
_cell.length_a   1.000
_cell.length_b   1.000
_cell.length_c   1.000
_cell.angle_alpha   90.00
_cell.angle_beta   90.00
_cell.angle_gamma   90.00
#
_symmetry.space_group_name_H-M   'P 1'
#
loop_
_entity.id
_entity.type
_entity.pdbx_description
1 polymer ?
#
loop_
_entity_poly.entity_id
_entity_poly.type
_entity_poly.pdbx_seq_one_letter_code
_entity_poly.pdbx_strand_id
1 'polypeptide(L)'
;MKIGLILCALTAIATSGCRSNRQEAFDFAGFRRLEPHVIENDLLVGRPSRPMILDSLLIYTDKFEGRLITVLNLNTGSYRRVLSSGRGPGEMMMIRRISYDSKDKTIRLFDNNANRLTTFSATRSFSDLFSVSSIEDVIDFSYDNVPFEMAPFGDGYIANGNFDGRQFSLLDGDGRSTGYFGVYPGNNDDAGSGDAFFMKNQTLMAVKPDQSRFAAAGYSNDQLVFYKAEKSGVPQKTREYFTFDADVETMTHEYGVRVINKPETVSAYMCLYPTDKYLYASYKGRTIEEMMNPDIEKVNYILKFDWDGKFIEGYVVGNIDDFAVDETAGRLYAFVYEDGDNILTAYDL
;
A
#
# COMPACT_ATOMS: atom_id res chain seq x y z
N MET A 1 -38.52 14.39 65.56
CA MET A 1 -37.34 14.97 64.87
C MET A 1 -36.90 13.93 63.80
N LYS A 2 -37.32 14.10 62.57
CA LYS A 2 -37.03 13.15 61.46
C LYS A 2 -35.90 13.81 60.62
N ILE A 3 -34.77 13.14 60.58
CA ILE A 3 -33.59 13.55 59.78
C ILE A 3 -33.78 12.90 58.41
N GLY A 4 -33.99 13.75 57.40
CA GLY A 4 -34.07 13.32 56.00
C GLY A 4 -32.68 13.13 55.40
N LEU A 5 -32.42 11.96 54.86
CA LEU A 5 -31.21 11.66 54.09
C LEU A 5 -31.43 12.13 52.66
N ILE A 6 -30.65 13.12 52.22
CA ILE A 6 -30.61 13.58 50.80
C ILE A 6 -29.63 12.68 50.07
N LEU A 7 -30.14 11.85 49.18
CA LEU A 7 -29.35 11.02 48.28
C LEU A 7 -28.98 11.83 47.05
N CYS A 8 -27.75 12.30 46.94
CA CYS A 8 -27.21 12.89 45.69
C CYS A 8 -26.96 11.79 44.68
N ALA A 9 -27.83 11.71 43.67
CA ALA A 9 -27.59 10.90 42.47
C ALA A 9 -26.58 11.64 41.58
N LEU A 10 -25.35 11.14 41.49
CA LEU A 10 -24.41 11.55 40.44
C LEU A 10 -24.87 10.94 39.13
N THR A 11 -25.43 11.76 38.26
CA THR A 11 -25.68 11.43 36.84
C THR A 11 -24.34 11.50 36.12
N ALA A 12 -23.76 10.36 35.82
CA ALA A 12 -22.65 10.26 34.88
C ALA A 12 -23.20 10.61 33.49
N ILE A 13 -22.86 11.80 32.99
CA ILE A 13 -23.09 12.17 31.59
C ILE A 13 -22.05 11.39 30.77
N ALA A 14 -22.48 10.26 30.21
CA ALA A 14 -21.74 9.59 29.15
C ALA A 14 -21.76 10.54 27.93
N THR A 15 -20.65 11.22 27.66
CA THR A 15 -20.41 11.90 26.42
C THR A 15 -20.28 10.84 25.33
N SER A 16 -21.43 10.44 24.77
CA SER A 16 -21.47 9.69 23.51
C SER A 16 -20.95 10.64 22.44
N GLY A 17 -19.64 10.59 22.17
CA GLY A 17 -19.10 11.16 20.95
C GLY A 17 -19.91 10.59 19.79
N CYS A 18 -20.39 11.44 18.91
CA CYS A 18 -21.05 11.06 17.66
C CYS A 18 -20.06 10.24 16.81
N ARG A 19 -19.92 8.93 17.08
CA ARG A 19 -19.47 8.01 16.06
C ARG A 19 -20.54 8.03 14.98
N SER A 20 -20.20 8.54 13.81
CA SER A 20 -21.05 8.37 12.63
C SER A 20 -21.41 6.88 12.56
N ASN A 21 -22.70 6.58 12.31
CA ASN A 21 -23.20 5.20 12.06
C ASN A 21 -22.62 4.67 10.75
N ARG A 22 -21.28 4.50 10.65
CA ARG A 22 -20.66 3.80 9.53
C ARG A 22 -20.83 2.31 9.77
N GLN A 23 -21.38 1.65 8.78
CA GLN A 23 -21.35 0.20 8.74
C GLN A 23 -19.91 -0.20 8.42
N GLU A 24 -19.18 -0.73 9.40
CA GLU A 24 -17.82 -1.22 9.20
C GLU A 24 -17.86 -2.63 8.58
N ALA A 25 -16.99 -2.87 7.60
CA ALA A 25 -16.90 -4.18 6.94
C ALA A 25 -16.30 -5.27 7.88
N PHE A 26 -15.59 -4.84 8.95
CA PHE A 26 -14.88 -5.72 9.86
C PHE A 26 -15.15 -5.34 11.31
N ASP A 27 -15.19 -6.34 12.19
CA ASP A 27 -15.26 -6.15 13.65
C ASP A 27 -13.85 -5.96 14.22
N PHE A 28 -13.39 -4.72 14.27
CA PHE A 28 -12.07 -4.36 14.77
C PHE A 28 -11.87 -4.63 16.27
N ALA A 29 -12.94 -4.73 17.05
CA ALA A 29 -12.86 -4.97 18.49
C ALA A 29 -12.31 -6.37 18.83
N GLY A 30 -12.48 -7.33 17.91
CA GLY A 30 -11.97 -8.69 18.06
C GLY A 30 -10.52 -8.89 17.59
N PHE A 31 -9.85 -7.86 17.08
CA PHE A 31 -8.51 -8.00 16.52
C PHE A 31 -7.45 -8.14 17.62
N ARG A 32 -6.47 -9.02 17.39
CA ARG A 32 -5.35 -9.23 18.28
C ARG A 32 -4.36 -8.08 18.23
N ARG A 33 -4.05 -7.46 19.37
CA ARG A 33 -2.99 -6.44 19.45
C ARG A 33 -1.63 -7.14 19.40
N LEU A 34 -0.75 -6.61 18.55
CA LEU A 34 0.64 -7.07 18.45
C LEU A 34 1.55 -6.08 19.16
N GLU A 35 2.49 -6.62 19.93
CA GLU A 35 3.50 -5.81 20.61
C GLU A 35 4.69 -5.54 19.69
N PRO A 36 5.19 -4.29 19.64
CA PRO A 36 6.34 -3.94 18.84
C PRO A 36 7.65 -4.41 19.47
N HIS A 37 8.57 -4.86 18.62
CA HIS A 37 9.96 -5.16 18.98
C HIS A 37 10.87 -4.30 18.12
N VAL A 38 11.62 -3.37 18.73
CA VAL A 38 12.59 -2.56 18.01
C VAL A 38 13.72 -3.44 17.49
N ILE A 39 14.03 -3.32 16.21
CA ILE A 39 15.20 -3.96 15.61
C ILE A 39 16.37 -2.98 15.71
N GLU A 40 17.22 -3.23 16.69
CA GLU A 40 18.42 -2.41 16.89
C GLU A 40 19.36 -2.50 15.69
N ASN A 41 19.72 -1.36 15.14
CA ASN A 41 20.66 -1.21 14.05
C ASN A 41 21.23 0.22 14.03
N ASP A 42 22.39 0.41 13.42
CA ASP A 42 23.04 1.73 13.26
C ASP A 42 22.60 2.45 11.98
N LEU A 43 21.51 2.02 11.35
CA LEU A 43 21.05 2.52 10.07
C LEU A 43 20.25 3.81 10.25
N LEU A 44 20.77 4.90 9.73
CA LEU A 44 19.99 6.15 9.61
C LEU A 44 18.97 5.97 8.49
N VAL A 45 17.69 6.15 8.82
CA VAL A 45 16.56 5.97 7.91
C VAL A 45 15.92 7.34 7.63
N GLY A 46 15.78 7.69 6.36
CA GLY A 46 15.20 8.97 5.94
C GLY A 46 13.67 8.90 5.85
N ARG A 47 13.14 8.55 4.68
CA ARG A 47 11.71 8.35 4.44
C ARG A 47 11.46 6.96 3.84
N PRO A 48 11.46 5.93 4.67
CA PRO A 48 11.29 4.56 4.21
C PRO A 48 9.88 4.37 3.67
N SER A 49 9.78 3.64 2.56
CA SER A 49 8.50 3.22 2.00
C SER A 49 8.66 1.97 1.15
N ARG A 50 7.56 1.30 0.84
CA ARG A 50 7.49 0.09 0.00
C ARG A 50 8.45 -1.02 0.43
N PRO A 51 8.44 -1.41 1.70
CA PRO A 51 9.29 -2.48 2.16
C PRO A 51 8.88 -3.81 1.51
N MET A 52 9.86 -4.65 1.23
CA MET A 52 9.70 -5.99 0.70
C MET A 52 10.69 -6.92 1.38
N ILE A 53 10.26 -8.14 1.72
CA ILE A 53 11.13 -9.21 2.18
C ILE A 53 11.52 -10.11 1.00
N LEU A 54 12.81 -10.36 0.88
CA LEU A 54 13.38 -11.37 0.00
C LEU A 54 14.36 -12.22 0.82
N ASP A 55 13.97 -13.44 1.14
CA ASP A 55 14.69 -14.31 2.10
C ASP A 55 14.92 -13.57 3.44
N SER A 56 16.17 -13.28 3.78
CA SER A 56 16.56 -12.52 4.98
C SER A 56 16.82 -11.03 4.71
N LEU A 57 16.48 -10.54 3.53
CA LEU A 57 16.73 -9.16 3.13
C LEU A 57 15.44 -8.34 3.25
N LEU A 58 15.49 -7.24 3.99
CA LEU A 58 14.50 -6.18 3.94
C LEU A 58 14.97 -5.14 2.92
N ILE A 59 14.19 -4.98 1.86
CA ILE A 59 14.45 -4.06 0.75
C ILE A 59 13.38 -2.98 0.81
N TYR A 60 13.76 -1.71 0.80
CA TYR A 60 12.80 -0.63 0.83
C TYR A 60 13.33 0.62 0.11
N THR A 61 12.42 1.46 -0.36
CA THR A 61 12.81 2.76 -0.89
C THR A 61 13.12 3.70 0.25
N ASP A 62 14.26 4.38 0.16
CA ASP A 62 14.67 5.40 1.11
C ASP A 62 15.62 6.39 0.41
N LYS A 63 15.11 7.57 0.09
CA LYS A 63 15.94 8.58 -0.55
C LYS A 63 16.91 9.18 0.45
N PHE A 64 18.09 8.60 0.52
CA PHE A 64 19.15 9.02 1.42
C PHE A 64 20.48 9.16 0.67
N GLU A 65 21.18 10.31 0.82
CA GLU A 65 22.47 10.58 0.19
C GLU A 65 22.50 10.30 -1.33
N GLY A 66 21.41 10.61 -2.04
CA GLY A 66 21.32 10.39 -3.48
C GLY A 66 21.08 8.94 -3.92
N ARG A 67 20.88 8.02 -2.97
CA ARG A 67 20.47 6.65 -3.20
C ARG A 67 18.97 6.50 -2.99
N LEU A 68 18.37 5.51 -3.65
CA LEU A 68 16.91 5.32 -3.69
C LEU A 68 16.42 4.07 -2.98
N ILE A 69 17.27 3.05 -2.83
CA ILE A 69 16.95 1.79 -2.17
C ILE A 69 17.95 1.50 -1.07
N THR A 70 17.46 1.04 0.06
CA THR A 70 18.25 0.38 1.10
C THR A 70 17.94 -1.12 1.09
N VAL A 71 18.98 -1.94 1.17
CA VAL A 71 18.92 -3.38 1.35
C VAL A 71 19.57 -3.70 2.69
N LEU A 72 18.78 -4.18 3.64
CA LEU A 72 19.21 -4.56 4.99
C LEU A 72 19.15 -6.07 5.14
N ASN A 73 20.22 -6.70 5.56
CA ASN A 73 20.23 -8.10 5.95
C ASN A 73 19.79 -8.23 7.41
N LEU A 74 18.61 -8.78 7.62
CA LEU A 74 17.98 -8.92 8.95
C LEU A 74 18.72 -9.86 9.89
N ASN A 75 19.53 -10.80 9.36
CA ASN A 75 20.30 -11.73 10.18
C ASN A 75 21.61 -11.12 10.69
N THR A 76 22.23 -10.22 9.92
CA THR A 76 23.56 -9.67 10.24
C THR A 76 23.55 -8.20 10.62
N GLY A 77 22.46 -7.47 10.37
CA GLY A 77 22.38 -6.02 10.50
C GLY A 77 23.16 -5.26 9.40
N SER A 78 23.85 -5.95 8.51
CA SER A 78 24.60 -5.31 7.43
C SER A 78 23.64 -4.69 6.41
N TYR A 79 23.95 -3.50 5.91
CA TYR A 79 23.11 -2.83 4.93
C TYR A 79 23.90 -2.22 3.77
N ARG A 80 23.20 -1.96 2.68
CA ARG A 80 23.72 -1.25 1.51
C ARG A 80 22.67 -0.27 0.99
N ARG A 81 23.12 0.88 0.51
CA ARG A 81 22.30 1.83 -0.25
C ARG A 81 22.68 1.76 -1.71
N VAL A 82 21.69 1.51 -2.54
CA VAL A 82 21.87 1.21 -3.96
C VAL A 82 20.97 2.07 -4.83
N LEU A 83 21.20 2.05 -6.14
CA LEU A 83 20.50 2.83 -7.17
C LEU A 83 20.60 4.34 -6.95
N SER A 84 21.32 5.00 -7.83
CA SER A 84 21.42 6.47 -7.82
C SER A 84 20.18 7.11 -8.43
N SER A 85 19.88 8.32 -7.94
CA SER A 85 18.87 9.16 -8.58
C SER A 85 19.41 9.74 -9.88
N GLY A 86 18.72 9.51 -11.01
CA GLY A 86 19.13 10.00 -12.31
C GLY A 86 18.40 9.31 -13.47
N ARG A 87 18.93 9.49 -14.70
CA ARG A 87 18.37 8.91 -15.94
C ARG A 87 19.36 8.01 -16.68
N GLY A 88 20.56 7.81 -16.14
CA GLY A 88 21.58 6.94 -16.72
C GLY A 88 21.27 5.44 -16.56
N PRO A 89 22.08 4.59 -17.15
CA PRO A 89 21.98 3.14 -16.96
C PRO A 89 22.09 2.77 -15.47
N GLY A 90 21.09 2.07 -14.94
CA GLY A 90 21.03 1.70 -13.53
C GLY A 90 20.67 2.86 -12.57
N GLU A 91 20.27 4.03 -13.09
CA GLU A 91 19.71 5.13 -12.32
C GLU A 91 18.19 5.17 -12.46
N MET A 92 17.51 5.71 -11.47
CA MET A 92 16.05 5.87 -11.45
C MET A 92 15.67 7.25 -10.92
N MET A 93 14.51 7.78 -11.32
CA MET A 93 14.03 9.08 -10.83
C MET A 93 13.13 8.92 -9.61
N MET A 94 12.17 7.99 -9.67
CA MET A 94 11.20 7.75 -8.62
C MET A 94 10.67 6.32 -8.68
N ILE A 95 11.03 5.51 -7.71
CA ILE A 95 10.52 4.15 -7.61
C ILE A 95 9.11 4.20 -7.04
N ARG A 96 8.12 3.96 -7.90
CA ARG A 96 6.71 3.93 -7.52
C ARG A 96 6.25 2.57 -7.05
N ARG A 97 6.87 1.50 -7.56
CA ARG A 97 6.55 0.11 -7.20
C ARG A 97 7.79 -0.75 -7.15
N ILE A 98 7.87 -1.60 -6.13
CA ILE A 98 8.74 -2.76 -6.07
C ILE A 98 7.86 -3.99 -6.17
N SER A 99 8.16 -4.93 -7.06
CA SER A 99 7.46 -6.21 -7.19
C SER A 99 8.44 -7.35 -7.29
N TYR A 100 8.13 -8.45 -6.64
CA TYR A 100 8.87 -9.69 -6.74
C TYR A 100 8.07 -10.68 -7.59
N ASP A 101 8.75 -11.32 -8.52
CA ASP A 101 8.24 -12.41 -9.34
C ASP A 101 8.84 -13.72 -8.84
N SER A 102 8.04 -14.54 -8.20
CA SER A 102 8.50 -15.81 -7.62
C SER A 102 8.78 -16.88 -8.68
N LYS A 103 8.18 -16.77 -9.86
CA LYS A 103 8.34 -17.70 -10.98
C LYS A 103 9.70 -17.49 -11.65
N ASP A 104 10.00 -16.27 -12.04
CA ASP A 104 11.20 -15.91 -12.79
C ASP A 104 12.38 -15.51 -11.86
N LYS A 105 12.13 -15.41 -10.54
CA LYS A 105 13.12 -14.98 -9.54
C LYS A 105 13.68 -13.60 -9.86
N THR A 106 12.81 -12.65 -10.18
CA THR A 106 13.19 -11.29 -10.53
C THR A 106 12.54 -10.26 -9.60
N ILE A 107 13.22 -9.12 -9.44
CA ILE A 107 12.66 -7.93 -8.81
C ILE A 107 12.43 -6.89 -9.89
N ARG A 108 11.24 -6.35 -9.97
CA ARG A 108 10.89 -5.31 -10.93
C ARG A 108 10.61 -4.00 -10.22
N LEU A 109 11.26 -2.95 -10.69
CA LEU A 109 11.11 -1.59 -10.19
C LEU A 109 10.42 -0.74 -11.24
N PHE A 110 9.27 -0.19 -10.91
CA PHE A 110 8.56 0.75 -11.77
C PHE A 110 8.89 2.19 -11.36
N ASP A 111 9.48 2.93 -12.30
CA ASP A 111 9.75 4.37 -12.24
C ASP A 111 8.71 5.11 -13.07
N ASN A 112 7.71 5.69 -12.42
CA ASN A 112 6.62 6.37 -13.13
C ASN A 112 7.04 7.74 -13.70
N ASN A 113 8.10 8.37 -13.20
CA ASN A 113 8.63 9.62 -13.76
C ASN A 113 9.45 9.37 -15.02
N ALA A 114 10.05 8.20 -15.15
CA ALA A 114 10.75 7.78 -16.36
C ALA A 114 9.88 6.94 -17.30
N ASN A 115 8.68 6.54 -16.87
CA ASN A 115 7.83 5.54 -17.53
C ASN A 115 8.59 4.26 -17.86
N ARG A 116 9.34 3.74 -16.87
CA ARG A 116 10.30 2.67 -17.08
C ARG A 116 10.08 1.56 -16.06
N LEU A 117 10.14 0.33 -16.53
CA LEU A 117 10.25 -0.87 -15.69
C LEU A 117 11.64 -1.46 -15.86
N THR A 118 12.38 -1.58 -14.76
CA THR A 118 13.69 -2.24 -14.73
C THR A 118 13.59 -3.54 -13.99
N THR A 119 14.03 -4.63 -14.61
CA THR A 119 14.03 -5.97 -14.07
C THR A 119 15.43 -6.34 -13.60
N PHE A 120 15.55 -6.75 -12.36
CA PHE A 120 16.79 -7.21 -11.73
C PHE A 120 16.69 -8.68 -11.35
N SER A 121 17.79 -9.42 -11.48
CA SER A 121 17.89 -10.78 -10.94
C SER A 121 17.81 -10.78 -9.42
N ALA A 122 16.85 -11.51 -8.85
CA ALA A 122 16.72 -11.70 -7.41
C ALA A 122 17.65 -12.79 -6.85
N THR A 123 18.35 -13.52 -7.72
CA THR A 123 19.27 -14.60 -7.32
C THR A 123 20.70 -14.11 -7.06
N ARG A 124 20.95 -12.82 -7.19
CA ARG A 124 22.27 -12.23 -6.95
C ARG A 124 22.61 -12.22 -5.46
N SER A 125 23.90 -12.24 -5.17
CA SER A 125 24.38 -12.08 -3.80
C SER A 125 23.97 -10.74 -3.21
N PHE A 126 23.99 -10.61 -1.88
CA PHE A 126 23.75 -9.34 -1.20
C PHE A 126 24.62 -8.20 -1.75
N SER A 127 25.88 -8.47 -2.14
CA SER A 127 26.81 -7.48 -2.72
C SER A 127 26.41 -7.01 -4.12
N ASP A 128 25.72 -7.84 -4.91
CA ASP A 128 25.47 -7.59 -6.33
C ASP A 128 24.01 -7.26 -6.64
N LEU A 129 23.12 -7.46 -5.67
CA LEU A 129 21.71 -7.12 -5.82
C LEU A 129 21.56 -5.63 -6.17
N PHE A 130 20.79 -5.32 -7.20
CA PHE A 130 20.62 -3.98 -7.77
C PHE A 130 21.91 -3.33 -8.36
N SER A 131 22.92 -4.11 -8.67
CA SER A 131 24.05 -3.62 -9.50
C SER A 131 23.62 -3.52 -10.97
N VAL A 132 24.35 -2.74 -11.77
CA VAL A 132 24.11 -2.66 -13.22
C VAL A 132 24.21 -4.04 -13.87
N SER A 133 25.12 -4.90 -13.39
CA SER A 133 25.30 -6.28 -13.89
C SER A 133 24.17 -7.23 -13.49
N SER A 134 23.28 -6.85 -12.58
CA SER A 134 22.10 -7.62 -12.20
C SER A 134 20.85 -7.23 -12.98
N ILE A 135 20.92 -6.22 -13.85
CA ILE A 135 19.81 -5.84 -14.75
C ILE A 135 19.64 -6.92 -15.80
N GLU A 136 18.45 -7.47 -15.89
CA GLU A 136 18.09 -8.49 -16.88
C GLU A 136 17.31 -7.89 -18.05
N ASP A 137 16.47 -6.87 -17.76
CA ASP A 137 15.63 -6.22 -18.77
C ASP A 137 15.27 -4.79 -18.38
N VAL A 138 15.01 -3.95 -19.40
CA VAL A 138 14.53 -2.58 -19.23
C VAL A 138 13.48 -2.30 -20.31
N ILE A 139 12.27 -1.97 -19.88
CA ILE A 139 11.17 -1.61 -20.76
C ILE A 139 10.83 -0.13 -20.53
N ASP A 140 10.96 0.68 -21.59
CA ASP A 140 10.47 2.05 -21.59
C ASP A 140 9.06 2.07 -22.20
N PHE A 141 8.11 2.61 -21.46
CA PHE A 141 6.72 2.66 -21.88
C PHE A 141 6.38 4.01 -22.51
N SER A 142 5.61 3.95 -23.60
CA SER A 142 5.01 5.14 -24.22
C SER A 142 3.50 5.05 -24.02
N TYR A 143 2.94 5.96 -23.22
CA TYR A 143 1.52 5.98 -22.91
C TYR A 143 0.89 7.31 -23.33
N ASP A 144 -0.36 7.24 -23.77
CA ASP A 144 -1.23 8.41 -23.84
C ASP A 144 -1.69 8.82 -22.42
N ASN A 145 -1.80 7.81 -21.50
CA ASN A 145 -2.15 7.99 -20.09
C ASN A 145 -1.09 7.35 -19.19
N VAL A 146 -0.44 8.13 -18.34
CA VAL A 146 0.61 7.66 -17.44
C VAL A 146 0.02 6.79 -16.31
N PRO A 147 0.46 5.53 -16.14
CA PRO A 147 0.02 4.71 -15.03
C PRO A 147 0.46 5.30 -13.70
N PHE A 148 -0.40 5.18 -12.69
CA PHE A 148 -0.04 5.52 -11.33
C PHE A 148 0.88 4.47 -10.70
N GLU A 149 0.51 3.19 -10.83
CA GLU A 149 1.34 2.03 -10.50
C GLU A 149 1.24 0.99 -11.61
N MET A 150 2.26 0.14 -11.73
CA MET A 150 2.28 -0.99 -12.65
C MET A 150 3.01 -2.17 -12.01
N ALA A 151 2.53 -3.39 -12.29
CA ALA A 151 3.14 -4.63 -11.83
C ALA A 151 2.95 -5.76 -12.87
N PRO A 152 3.81 -6.78 -12.86
CA PRO A 152 3.62 -7.99 -13.67
C PRO A 152 2.30 -8.68 -13.33
N PHE A 153 1.58 -9.16 -14.36
CA PHE A 153 0.32 -9.88 -14.17
C PHE A 153 0.01 -10.74 -15.39
N GLY A 154 -0.20 -12.03 -15.18
CA GLY A 154 -0.38 -12.99 -16.26
C GLY A 154 0.87 -13.06 -17.15
N ASP A 155 0.69 -12.92 -18.46
CA ASP A 155 1.78 -12.93 -19.46
C ASP A 155 2.25 -11.51 -19.82
N GLY A 156 1.85 -10.49 -19.07
CA GLY A 156 2.18 -9.10 -19.30
C GLY A 156 2.15 -8.29 -18.01
N TYR A 157 1.46 -7.15 -18.04
CA TYR A 157 1.38 -6.23 -16.90
C TYR A 157 -0.05 -5.77 -16.64
N ILE A 158 -0.28 -5.34 -15.41
CA ILE A 158 -1.45 -4.59 -15.00
C ILE A 158 -1.02 -3.22 -14.49
N ALA A 159 -1.75 -2.19 -14.87
CA ALA A 159 -1.56 -0.84 -14.36
C ALA A 159 -2.87 -0.31 -13.77
N ASN A 160 -2.77 0.51 -12.71
CA ASN A 160 -3.87 1.32 -12.23
C ASN A 160 -3.65 2.78 -12.63
N GLY A 161 -4.74 3.52 -12.83
CA GLY A 161 -4.68 4.90 -13.30
C GLY A 161 -6.02 5.35 -13.89
N ASN A 162 -6.00 6.45 -14.63
CA ASN A 162 -7.16 6.92 -15.37
C ASN A 162 -7.06 6.47 -16.82
N PHE A 163 -7.83 5.47 -17.20
CA PHE A 163 -7.87 4.90 -18.54
C PHE A 163 -9.29 5.03 -19.11
N ASP A 164 -9.63 6.21 -19.66
CA ASP A 164 -10.96 6.55 -20.17
C ASP A 164 -12.08 6.25 -19.17
N GLY A 165 -11.87 6.63 -17.89
CA GLY A 165 -12.81 6.37 -16.81
C GLY A 165 -12.74 4.93 -16.24
N ARG A 166 -11.84 4.09 -16.75
CA ARG A 166 -11.55 2.77 -16.19
C ARG A 166 -10.38 2.81 -15.21
N GLN A 167 -10.43 1.92 -14.24
CA GLN A 167 -9.49 1.88 -13.12
C GLN A 167 -8.18 1.18 -13.48
N PHE A 168 -8.23 0.21 -14.41
CA PHE A 168 -7.10 -0.65 -14.75
C PHE A 168 -6.89 -0.73 -16.26
N SER A 169 -5.61 -0.84 -16.66
CA SER A 169 -5.17 -1.24 -17.99
C SER A 169 -4.43 -2.56 -17.92
N LEU A 170 -4.72 -3.45 -18.86
CA LEU A 170 -3.90 -4.61 -19.16
C LEU A 170 -2.91 -4.25 -20.26
N LEU A 171 -1.67 -4.73 -20.11
CA LEU A 171 -0.61 -4.50 -21.08
C LEU A 171 0.02 -5.84 -21.47
N ASP A 172 0.46 -5.94 -22.71
CA ASP A 172 1.27 -7.07 -23.18
C ASP A 172 2.70 -7.03 -22.65
N GLY A 173 3.53 -8.02 -23.05
CA GLY A 173 4.93 -8.10 -22.65
C GLY A 173 5.79 -6.93 -23.12
N ASP A 174 5.38 -6.22 -24.20
CA ASP A 174 6.01 -5.01 -24.71
C ASP A 174 5.47 -3.73 -24.05
N GLY A 175 4.50 -3.86 -23.13
CA GLY A 175 3.89 -2.75 -22.42
C GLY A 175 2.83 -1.98 -23.20
N ARG A 176 2.30 -2.55 -24.30
CA ARG A 176 1.19 -1.96 -25.05
C ARG A 176 -0.14 -2.31 -24.39
N SER A 177 -1.04 -1.33 -24.28
CA SER A 177 -2.38 -1.59 -23.74
C SER A 177 -3.15 -2.58 -24.63
N THR A 178 -3.69 -3.62 -23.99
CA THR A 178 -4.54 -4.62 -24.63
C THR A 178 -6.01 -4.50 -24.25
N GLY A 179 -6.32 -3.67 -23.24
CA GLY A 179 -7.68 -3.39 -22.80
C GLY A 179 -7.77 -2.67 -21.46
N TYR A 180 -8.92 -2.07 -21.21
CA TYR A 180 -9.23 -1.34 -19.98
C TYR A 180 -10.40 -2.00 -19.26
N PHE A 181 -10.36 -2.02 -17.93
CA PHE A 181 -11.44 -2.59 -17.12
C PHE A 181 -11.46 -1.97 -15.71
N GLY A 182 -12.41 -2.44 -14.89
CA GLY A 182 -12.65 -1.91 -13.55
C GLY A 182 -13.43 -0.60 -13.60
N VAL A 183 -14.27 -0.39 -12.58
CA VAL A 183 -15.07 0.82 -12.40
C VAL A 183 -14.75 1.38 -11.04
N TYR A 184 -14.47 2.66 -10.97
CA TYR A 184 -14.28 3.34 -9.70
C TYR A 184 -15.59 3.33 -8.88
N PRO A 185 -15.51 3.24 -7.54
CA PRO A 185 -16.68 3.37 -6.69
C PRO A 185 -17.43 4.66 -6.96
N GLY A 186 -18.77 4.63 -6.86
CA GLY A 186 -19.61 5.82 -7.07
C GLY A 186 -19.69 6.30 -8.53
N ASN A 187 -19.07 5.62 -9.48
CA ASN A 187 -19.20 5.92 -10.89
C ASN A 187 -20.46 5.26 -11.46
N ASN A 188 -21.56 5.97 -11.44
CA ASN A 188 -22.67 5.72 -12.34
C ASN A 188 -22.29 6.35 -13.68
N ASP A 189 -22.40 5.65 -14.78
CA ASP A 189 -21.90 5.89 -16.16
C ASP A 189 -21.81 7.35 -16.67
N ASP A 190 -22.36 8.32 -15.95
CA ASP A 190 -22.44 9.74 -16.28
C ASP A 190 -21.58 10.68 -15.41
N ALA A 191 -20.93 10.22 -14.36
CA ALA A 191 -20.28 11.08 -13.37
C ALA A 191 -18.74 11.06 -13.49
N GLY A 192 -18.20 11.71 -14.51
CA GLY A 192 -16.85 12.22 -14.47
C GLY A 192 -15.74 11.23 -14.78
N SER A 193 -15.39 11.12 -16.04
CA SER A 193 -14.15 10.51 -16.52
C SER A 193 -13.06 11.58 -16.58
N GLY A 194 -12.41 11.93 -15.52
CA GLY A 194 -11.35 12.93 -15.57
C GLY A 194 -10.33 12.74 -14.46
N ASP A 195 -9.22 13.45 -14.54
CA ASP A 195 -8.15 13.41 -13.55
C ASP A 195 -8.66 13.70 -12.13
N ALA A 196 -9.65 14.60 -11.99
CA ALA A 196 -10.24 14.90 -10.70
C ALA A 196 -10.94 13.68 -10.08
N PHE A 197 -11.65 12.90 -10.89
CA PHE A 197 -12.31 11.68 -10.43
C PHE A 197 -11.30 10.59 -10.07
N PHE A 198 -10.27 10.39 -10.91
CA PHE A 198 -9.16 9.50 -10.61
C PHE A 198 -8.47 9.90 -9.30
N MET A 199 -8.12 11.18 -9.15
CA MET A 199 -7.42 11.67 -7.96
C MET A 199 -8.25 11.48 -6.68
N LYS A 200 -9.56 11.65 -6.76
CA LYS A 200 -10.49 11.36 -5.65
C LYS A 200 -10.47 9.87 -5.24
N ASN A 201 -10.39 8.98 -6.23
CA ASN A 201 -10.51 7.54 -6.06
C ASN A 201 -9.18 6.79 -6.26
N GLN A 202 -8.06 7.42 -5.92
CA GLN A 202 -6.77 6.75 -6.00
C GLN A 202 -6.77 5.41 -5.26
N THR A 203 -6.17 4.41 -5.88
CA THR A 203 -6.09 3.05 -5.36
C THR A 203 -4.66 2.57 -5.25
N LEU A 204 -4.40 1.81 -4.18
CA LEU A 204 -3.27 0.90 -4.05
C LEU A 204 -3.54 -0.35 -4.89
N MET A 205 -2.48 -1.01 -5.33
CA MET A 205 -2.59 -2.30 -6.00
C MET A 205 -1.54 -3.27 -5.46
N ALA A 206 -1.90 -4.55 -5.31
CA ALA A 206 -0.99 -5.62 -4.98
C ALA A 206 -1.24 -6.83 -5.89
N VAL A 207 -0.20 -7.32 -6.53
CA VAL A 207 -0.24 -8.52 -7.36
C VAL A 207 0.40 -9.67 -6.60
N LYS A 208 -0.25 -10.84 -6.60
CA LYS A 208 0.30 -12.07 -6.03
C LYS A 208 1.63 -12.41 -6.70
N PRO A 209 2.65 -12.89 -5.98
CA PRO A 209 3.97 -13.17 -6.57
C PRO A 209 3.98 -14.13 -7.76
N ASP A 210 2.99 -15.03 -7.87
CA ASP A 210 2.81 -15.93 -9.02
C ASP A 210 2.00 -15.31 -10.18
N GLN A 211 1.61 -14.01 -10.05
CA GLN A 211 0.87 -13.21 -11.05
C GLN A 211 -0.54 -13.73 -11.39
N SER A 212 -1.07 -14.68 -10.63
CA SER A 212 -2.39 -15.28 -10.90
C SER A 212 -3.56 -14.45 -10.36
N ARG A 213 -3.30 -13.52 -9.43
CA ARG A 213 -4.30 -12.71 -8.76
C ARG A 213 -3.77 -11.32 -8.45
N PHE A 214 -4.67 -10.37 -8.26
CA PHE A 214 -4.34 -9.07 -7.69
C PHE A 214 -5.48 -8.54 -6.83
N ALA A 215 -5.17 -7.57 -6.01
CA ALA A 215 -6.14 -6.80 -5.25
C ALA A 215 -5.87 -5.30 -5.40
N ALA A 216 -6.92 -4.49 -5.26
CA ALA A 216 -6.81 -3.04 -5.21
C ALA A 216 -7.64 -2.49 -4.05
N ALA A 217 -7.15 -1.41 -3.43
CA ALA A 217 -7.78 -0.78 -2.28
C ALA A 217 -7.73 0.75 -2.37
N GLY A 218 -8.80 1.42 -1.93
CA GLY A 218 -8.92 2.87 -1.96
C GLY A 218 -8.17 3.56 -0.82
N TYR A 219 -7.56 4.72 -1.09
CA TYR A 219 -6.93 5.55 -0.06
C TYR A 219 -7.94 6.28 0.82
N SER A 220 -8.99 6.84 0.20
CA SER A 220 -9.99 7.69 0.86
C SER A 220 -11.39 7.11 0.83
N ASN A 221 -11.54 5.89 0.37
CA ASN A 221 -12.72 5.05 0.45
C ASN A 221 -12.29 3.65 0.91
N ASP A 222 -13.21 2.85 1.42
CA ASP A 222 -12.89 1.51 1.93
C ASP A 222 -13.06 0.40 0.91
N GLN A 223 -13.06 0.71 -0.38
CA GLN A 223 -13.06 -0.33 -1.40
C GLN A 223 -11.80 -1.20 -1.26
N LEU A 224 -12.01 -2.51 -1.13
CA LEU A 224 -10.99 -3.53 -1.31
C LEU A 224 -11.55 -4.60 -2.24
N VAL A 225 -10.95 -4.74 -3.41
CA VAL A 225 -11.45 -5.62 -4.46
C VAL A 225 -10.38 -6.62 -4.88
N PHE A 226 -10.80 -7.87 -5.10
CA PHE A 226 -9.95 -8.99 -5.49
C PHE A 226 -10.30 -9.46 -6.89
N TYR A 227 -9.26 -9.78 -7.65
CA TYR A 227 -9.38 -10.26 -9.02
C TYR A 227 -8.52 -11.51 -9.25
N LYS A 228 -8.96 -12.33 -10.17
CA LYS A 228 -8.27 -13.52 -10.66
C LYS A 228 -7.97 -13.38 -12.15
N ALA A 229 -6.76 -13.76 -12.56
CA ALA A 229 -6.41 -13.84 -13.97
C ALA A 229 -7.30 -14.85 -14.70
N GLU A 230 -7.75 -14.47 -15.90
CA GLU A 230 -8.56 -15.33 -16.76
C GLU A 230 -7.89 -15.50 -18.13
N LYS A 231 -8.05 -16.67 -18.73
CA LYS A 231 -7.52 -16.94 -20.08
C LYS A 231 -8.14 -16.04 -21.18
N SER A 232 -9.31 -15.47 -20.90
CA SER A 232 -9.98 -14.51 -21.79
C SER A 232 -9.30 -13.15 -21.85
N GLY A 233 -8.32 -12.89 -20.99
CA GLY A 233 -7.59 -11.65 -20.86
C GLY A 233 -8.14 -10.70 -19.77
N VAL A 234 -9.46 -10.52 -19.67
CA VAL A 234 -10.03 -9.62 -18.64
C VAL A 234 -10.14 -10.35 -17.31
N PRO A 235 -9.50 -9.83 -16.23
CA PRO A 235 -9.56 -10.46 -14.91
C PRO A 235 -10.98 -10.51 -14.35
N GLN A 236 -11.30 -11.63 -13.71
CA GLN A 236 -12.57 -11.82 -13.03
C GLN A 236 -12.52 -11.27 -11.62
N LYS A 237 -13.46 -10.38 -11.26
CA LYS A 237 -13.68 -9.95 -9.88
C LYS A 237 -14.19 -11.14 -9.04
N THR A 238 -13.49 -11.46 -7.96
CA THR A 238 -13.85 -12.58 -7.06
C THR A 238 -14.55 -12.11 -5.80
N ARG A 239 -14.13 -10.96 -5.26
CA ARG A 239 -14.73 -10.38 -4.04
C ARG A 239 -14.53 -8.88 -3.99
N GLU A 240 -15.42 -8.21 -3.28
CA GLU A 240 -15.34 -6.79 -3.00
C GLU A 240 -15.89 -6.49 -1.60
N TYR A 241 -15.19 -5.62 -0.89
CA TYR A 241 -15.62 -4.96 0.34
C TYR A 241 -15.75 -3.49 0.01
N PHE A 242 -16.88 -2.87 0.36
CA PHE A 242 -17.12 -1.46 0.11
C PHE A 242 -18.29 -0.97 0.96
N THR A 243 -18.08 0.01 1.81
CA THR A 243 -19.13 0.56 2.70
C THR A 243 -19.26 2.07 2.61
N PHE A 244 -18.24 2.81 2.15
CA PHE A 244 -18.32 4.26 1.96
C PHE A 244 -17.47 4.78 0.80
N ASP A 245 -17.96 5.83 0.17
CA ASP A 245 -17.25 6.59 -0.87
C ASP A 245 -16.23 7.56 -0.29
N ALA A 246 -15.27 7.97 -1.12
CA ALA A 246 -14.33 9.03 -0.78
C ALA A 246 -15.06 10.38 -0.60
N ASP A 247 -14.91 10.98 0.59
CA ASP A 247 -15.38 12.34 0.86
C ASP A 247 -14.18 13.32 0.86
N VAL A 248 -13.75 13.67 -0.35
CA VAL A 248 -12.67 14.61 -0.61
C VAL A 248 -13.12 15.68 -1.60
N GLU A 249 -12.47 16.83 -1.58
CA GLU A 249 -12.56 17.83 -2.64
C GLU A 249 -11.41 17.69 -3.62
N THR A 250 -11.61 18.14 -4.86
CA THR A 250 -10.54 18.23 -5.84
C THR A 250 -10.41 19.65 -6.34
N MET A 251 -9.19 20.09 -6.53
CA MET A 251 -8.88 21.41 -7.09
C MET A 251 -8.00 21.22 -8.33
N THR A 252 -8.48 21.73 -9.46
CA THR A 252 -7.70 21.77 -10.71
C THR A 252 -6.87 23.05 -10.77
N HIS A 253 -5.59 22.94 -11.08
CA HIS A 253 -4.68 24.05 -11.29
C HIS A 253 -3.79 23.80 -12.51
N GLU A 254 -2.93 24.75 -12.86
CA GLU A 254 -2.09 24.70 -14.07
C GLU A 254 -1.27 23.40 -14.22
N TYR A 255 -0.86 22.81 -13.11
CA TYR A 255 0.01 21.61 -13.07
C TYR A 255 -0.73 20.31 -12.76
N GLY A 256 -2.07 20.29 -12.86
CA GLY A 256 -2.89 19.09 -12.66
C GLY A 256 -3.97 19.24 -11.61
N VAL A 257 -4.36 18.13 -11.01
CA VAL A 257 -5.41 18.04 -9.98
C VAL A 257 -4.81 17.68 -8.64
N ARG A 258 -5.27 18.35 -7.59
CA ARG A 258 -4.96 18.02 -6.19
C ARG A 258 -6.20 17.54 -5.47
N VAL A 259 -5.99 16.60 -4.56
CA VAL A 259 -6.99 16.22 -3.56
C VAL A 259 -6.84 17.12 -2.34
N ILE A 260 -7.96 17.62 -1.84
CA ILE A 260 -8.06 18.37 -0.59
C ILE A 260 -8.86 17.52 0.38
N ASN A 261 -8.19 17.02 1.39
CA ASN A 261 -8.85 16.29 2.46
C ASN A 261 -9.59 17.27 3.37
N LYS A 262 -10.85 16.95 3.66
CA LYS A 262 -11.65 17.62 4.69
C LYS A 262 -11.34 17.03 6.07
N PRO A 263 -11.71 17.70 7.16
CA PRO A 263 -11.61 17.10 8.50
C PRO A 263 -12.29 15.72 8.60
N GLU A 264 -13.42 15.54 7.92
CA GLU A 264 -14.25 14.34 7.90
C GLU A 264 -13.71 13.27 6.91
N THR A 265 -12.80 13.61 6.01
CA THR A 265 -12.22 12.64 5.07
C THR A 265 -11.60 11.48 5.82
N VAL A 266 -12.00 10.26 5.49
CA VAL A 266 -11.44 9.04 6.08
C VAL A 266 -10.18 8.63 5.33
N SER A 267 -9.09 8.41 6.06
CA SER A 267 -7.94 7.66 5.57
C SER A 267 -8.23 6.17 5.73
N ALA A 268 -8.39 5.47 4.62
CA ALA A 268 -8.75 4.05 4.62
C ALA A 268 -7.51 3.15 4.52
N TYR A 269 -7.19 2.63 3.34
CA TYR A 269 -6.04 1.75 3.16
C TYR A 269 -4.75 2.54 2.89
N MET A 270 -3.64 2.09 3.48
CA MET A 270 -2.33 2.74 3.33
C MET A 270 -1.32 1.88 2.58
N CYS A 271 -1.38 0.56 2.75
CA CYS A 271 -0.47 -0.39 2.13
C CYS A 271 -1.17 -1.71 1.85
N LEU A 272 -0.84 -2.35 0.72
CA LEU A 272 -1.17 -3.72 0.41
C LEU A 272 0.12 -4.50 0.24
N TYR A 273 0.32 -5.52 1.06
CA TYR A 273 1.49 -6.38 1.00
C TYR A 273 1.12 -7.79 0.53
N PRO A 274 1.59 -8.21 -0.66
CA PRO A 274 1.30 -9.53 -1.21
C PRO A 274 2.32 -10.56 -0.73
N THR A 275 1.84 -11.75 -0.35
CA THR A 275 2.66 -12.96 -0.20
C THR A 275 2.12 -14.06 -1.09
N ASP A 276 2.81 -15.20 -1.16
CA ASP A 276 2.33 -16.34 -1.94
C ASP A 276 0.98 -16.88 -1.44
N LYS A 277 0.70 -16.77 -0.15
CA LYS A 277 -0.52 -17.34 0.45
C LYS A 277 -1.60 -16.30 0.74
N TYR A 278 -1.20 -15.08 1.14
CA TYR A 278 -2.11 -14.09 1.67
C TYR A 278 -1.85 -12.70 1.11
N LEU A 279 -2.88 -11.88 1.20
CA LEU A 279 -2.78 -10.43 1.10
C LEU A 279 -2.90 -9.86 2.51
N TYR A 280 -2.00 -8.96 2.87
CA TYR A 280 -2.08 -8.14 4.06
C TYR A 280 -2.37 -6.70 3.67
N ALA A 281 -3.35 -6.09 4.31
CA ALA A 281 -3.77 -4.72 4.03
C ALA A 281 -3.69 -3.86 5.30
N SER A 282 -2.96 -2.76 5.26
CA SER A 282 -2.98 -1.76 6.35
C SER A 282 -4.19 -0.85 6.20
N TYR A 283 -4.97 -0.72 7.26
CA TYR A 283 -6.18 0.09 7.31
C TYR A 283 -6.17 1.03 8.51
N LYS A 284 -6.42 2.32 8.29
CA LYS A 284 -6.54 3.32 9.36
C LYS A 284 -7.98 3.49 9.84
N GLY A 285 -8.90 3.68 8.92
CA GLY A 285 -10.33 3.84 9.21
C GLY A 285 -10.68 5.11 10.02
N ARG A 286 -9.79 6.10 10.05
CA ARG A 286 -9.94 7.33 10.83
C ARG A 286 -10.05 8.55 9.93
N THR A 287 -10.80 9.55 10.40
CA THR A 287 -10.87 10.85 9.75
C THR A 287 -9.57 11.63 9.90
N ILE A 288 -9.35 12.64 9.05
CA ILE A 288 -8.21 13.55 9.18
C ILE A 288 -8.24 14.25 10.55
N GLU A 289 -9.41 14.68 11.02
CA GLU A 289 -9.58 15.30 12.33
C GLU A 289 -9.15 14.36 13.47
N GLU A 290 -9.60 13.10 13.44
CA GLU A 290 -9.19 12.09 14.42
C GLU A 290 -7.68 11.81 14.38
N MET A 291 -7.07 11.81 13.19
CA MET A 291 -5.61 11.64 13.05
C MET A 291 -4.82 12.83 13.61
N MET A 292 -5.39 14.03 13.58
CA MET A 292 -4.76 15.24 14.12
C MET A 292 -4.99 15.40 15.63
N ASN A 293 -5.97 14.72 16.20
CA ASN A 293 -6.29 14.80 17.63
C ASN A 293 -5.23 14.04 18.47
N PRO A 294 -4.49 14.72 19.37
CA PRO A 294 -3.48 14.06 20.21
C PRO A 294 -4.06 13.13 21.27
N ASP A 295 -5.34 13.28 21.63
CA ASP A 295 -6.00 12.48 22.67
C ASP A 295 -6.49 11.12 22.13
N ILE A 296 -6.42 10.90 20.81
CA ILE A 296 -6.81 9.64 20.18
C ILE A 296 -5.57 8.76 19.95
N GLU A 297 -5.62 7.54 20.45
CA GLU A 297 -4.57 6.55 20.20
C GLU A 297 -4.45 6.28 18.69
N LYS A 298 -3.23 6.38 18.17
CA LYS A 298 -2.94 6.20 16.75
C LYS A 298 -2.50 4.77 16.47
N VAL A 299 -3.47 3.92 16.21
CA VAL A 299 -3.23 2.52 15.82
C VAL A 299 -3.68 2.29 14.37
N ASN A 300 -3.07 1.35 13.71
CA ASN A 300 -3.51 0.83 12.42
C ASN A 300 -3.96 -0.62 12.58
N TYR A 301 -4.76 -1.05 11.63
CA TYR A 301 -5.21 -2.43 11.55
C TYR A 301 -4.52 -3.12 10.39
N ILE A 302 -4.04 -4.33 10.60
CA ILE A 302 -3.55 -5.20 9.52
C ILE A 302 -4.61 -6.28 9.30
N LEU A 303 -5.19 -6.26 8.11
CA LEU A 303 -6.22 -7.20 7.66
C LEU A 303 -5.56 -8.26 6.80
N LYS A 304 -5.72 -9.54 7.14
CA LYS A 304 -5.18 -10.67 6.40
C LYS A 304 -6.28 -11.38 5.64
N PHE A 305 -6.07 -11.59 4.35
CA PHE A 305 -7.00 -12.24 3.43
C PHE A 305 -6.31 -13.37 2.69
N ASP A 306 -7.08 -14.40 2.32
CA ASP A 306 -6.65 -15.27 1.23
C ASP A 306 -6.83 -14.58 -0.14
N TRP A 307 -6.27 -15.16 -1.19
CA TRP A 307 -6.33 -14.56 -2.52
C TRP A 307 -7.69 -14.70 -3.23
N ASP A 308 -8.66 -15.38 -2.64
CA ASP A 308 -10.06 -15.34 -3.06
C ASP A 308 -10.85 -14.21 -2.33
N GLY A 309 -10.13 -13.43 -1.50
CA GLY A 309 -10.65 -12.28 -0.77
C GLY A 309 -11.39 -12.66 0.51
N LYS A 310 -11.27 -13.89 1.02
CA LYS A 310 -11.84 -14.25 2.32
C LYS A 310 -10.98 -13.66 3.43
N PHE A 311 -11.60 -12.87 4.31
CA PHE A 311 -10.96 -12.40 5.54
C PHE A 311 -10.58 -13.59 6.42
N ILE A 312 -9.34 -13.61 6.92
CA ILE A 312 -8.78 -14.67 7.76
C ILE A 312 -8.68 -14.21 9.19
N GLU A 313 -7.96 -13.10 9.43
CA GLU A 313 -7.75 -12.52 10.74
C GLU A 313 -7.30 -11.06 10.65
N GLY A 314 -7.37 -10.36 11.78
CA GLY A 314 -6.96 -8.96 11.88
C GLY A 314 -6.10 -8.71 13.11
N TYR A 315 -5.22 -7.72 12.97
CA TYR A 315 -4.29 -7.30 14.01
C TYR A 315 -4.38 -5.82 14.27
N VAL A 316 -4.11 -5.40 15.50
CA VAL A 316 -3.90 -4.00 15.88
C VAL A 316 -2.40 -3.79 16.04
N VAL A 317 -1.85 -2.81 15.33
CA VAL A 317 -0.44 -2.42 15.39
C VAL A 317 -0.31 -0.93 15.70
N GLY A 318 0.91 -0.45 15.95
CA GLY A 318 1.18 0.97 16.10
C GLY A 318 0.88 1.79 14.83
N ASN A 319 1.15 3.08 14.88
CA ASN A 319 0.94 3.98 13.73
C ASN A 319 2.03 3.75 12.67
N ILE A 320 1.74 2.87 11.73
CA ILE A 320 2.62 2.51 10.61
C ILE A 320 1.94 2.85 9.28
N ASP A 321 2.70 3.28 8.29
CA ASP A 321 2.15 3.54 6.95
C ASP A 321 2.40 2.35 6.01
N ASP A 322 3.64 1.88 5.94
CA ASP A 322 4.07 0.76 5.10
C ASP A 322 4.66 -0.37 5.95
N PHE A 323 4.55 -1.60 5.47
CA PHE A 323 5.08 -2.78 6.15
C PHE A 323 5.43 -3.88 5.14
N ALA A 324 6.24 -4.84 5.59
CA ALA A 324 6.51 -6.09 4.90
C ALA A 324 6.25 -7.28 5.83
N VAL A 325 5.90 -8.43 5.27
CA VAL A 325 5.63 -9.66 6.03
C VAL A 325 6.58 -10.76 5.60
N ASP A 326 7.25 -11.36 6.57
CA ASP A 326 7.95 -12.63 6.44
C ASP A 326 7.06 -13.74 7.02
N GLU A 327 6.33 -14.45 6.17
CA GLU A 327 5.48 -15.56 6.61
C GLU A 327 6.27 -16.74 7.17
N THR A 328 7.53 -16.90 6.76
CA THR A 328 8.40 -17.99 7.23
C THR A 328 8.84 -17.74 8.66
N ALA A 329 9.20 -16.50 8.96
CA ALA A 329 9.55 -16.08 10.31
C ALA A 329 8.31 -15.78 11.19
N GLY A 330 7.11 -15.66 10.58
CA GLY A 330 5.90 -15.23 11.27
C GLY A 330 6.00 -13.78 11.76
N ARG A 331 6.62 -12.89 10.98
CA ARG A 331 6.88 -11.51 11.39
C ARG A 331 6.43 -10.48 10.38
N LEU A 332 5.92 -9.37 10.91
CA LEU A 332 5.70 -8.14 10.16
C LEU A 332 6.80 -7.14 10.54
N TYR A 333 7.41 -6.50 9.55
CA TYR A 333 8.40 -5.45 9.71
C TYR A 333 7.83 -4.12 9.21
N ALA A 334 8.00 -3.07 10.00
CA ALA A 334 7.52 -1.72 9.67
C ALA A 334 8.48 -0.66 10.20
N PHE A 335 8.34 0.56 9.69
CA PHE A 335 9.00 1.73 10.25
C PHE A 335 7.97 2.53 11.07
N VAL A 336 8.30 2.81 12.31
CA VAL A 336 7.52 3.67 13.20
C VAL A 336 8.24 5.00 13.33
N TYR A 337 7.51 6.10 13.12
CA TYR A 337 8.07 7.44 13.33
C TYR A 337 7.89 7.84 14.78
N GLU A 338 8.99 8.02 15.51
CA GLU A 338 9.02 8.36 16.92
C GLU A 338 10.20 9.32 17.18
N ASP A 339 9.94 10.38 17.94
CA ASP A 339 10.93 11.39 18.36
C ASP A 339 11.79 12.01 17.25
N GLY A 340 11.27 12.06 16.02
CA GLY A 340 11.98 12.62 14.86
C GLY A 340 12.66 11.59 13.96
N ASP A 341 12.73 10.34 14.39
CA ASP A 341 13.40 9.25 13.68
C ASP A 341 12.45 8.17 13.18
N ASN A 342 12.84 7.47 12.12
CA ASN A 342 12.16 6.27 11.65
C ASN A 342 12.82 5.02 12.23
N ILE A 343 12.12 4.34 13.12
CA ILE A 343 12.61 3.18 13.85
C ILE A 343 12.09 1.92 13.19
N LEU A 344 13.00 1.01 12.81
CA LEU A 344 12.62 -0.31 12.30
C LEU A 344 12.09 -1.17 13.44
N THR A 345 10.88 -1.65 13.27
CA THR A 345 10.15 -2.41 14.29
C THR A 345 9.62 -3.71 13.68
N ALA A 346 9.61 -4.78 14.46
CA ALA A 346 8.98 -6.05 14.10
C ALA A 346 7.81 -6.36 15.02
N TYR A 347 6.84 -7.12 14.51
CA TYR A 347 5.68 -7.63 15.23
C TYR A 347 5.54 -9.13 14.95
N ASP A 348 5.31 -9.95 15.97
CA ASP A 348 5.10 -11.39 15.82
C ASP A 348 3.62 -11.67 15.45
N LEU A 349 3.42 -12.29 14.27
CA LEU A 349 2.10 -12.59 13.66
C LEU A 349 1.48 -13.88 14.24
#